data_3d824c7416e167cbaa79fbb2ed50ee9f
#
_entry.id   3d824c7416e167cbaa79fbb2ed50ee9f
#
_cell.length_a   1.000
_cell.length_b   1.000
_cell.length_c   1.000
_cell.angle_alpha   90.00
_cell.angle_beta   90.00
_cell.angle_gamma   90.00
#
_symmetry.space_group_name_H-M   'P 1'
#
loop_
_entity.id
_entity.type
_entity.pdbx_description
1 polymer ?
#
loop_
_entity_poly.entity_id
_entity_poly.type
_entity_poly.pdbx_seq_one_letter_code
_entity_poly.pdbx_strand_id
1 'polypeptide(L)'
;MAANDSGKTIAVLALVGILGAGAFMGNSWLNAQHADYNILLNDFGAFRSALSGDAEAQYTVGKFYADAGEWQNAIFWLNKSADQGNAQALSEAAMAYLDGRDGVPKDANHACRNLEKVYDLHKDAANAANAGFCYDENMQAFAQALPFYKIAAKAGNNAVRYKLGRLYDLGQGTDQNYDTAAYWYRQAAKGNNAPALYSLALMYMQGHGVPKSPFAAYVLAKSAQAKQSGNDTNELTRRNFDGKLSEIETAYLPNAPKAKAEVEQYVKSHSGEETLALIDSRVPYTETVPE
;
A
#
# COMPACT_ATOMS: atom_id res chain seq x y z
N MET A 1 39.77 -41.95 6.23
CA MET A 1 38.35 -41.55 6.22
C MET A 1 38.16 -40.35 5.26
N ALA A 2 38.42 -40.52 4.00
CA ALA A 2 38.34 -39.44 3.00
C ALA A 2 37.60 -39.84 1.72
N ALA A 3 36.71 -40.81 1.79
CA ALA A 3 36.05 -41.35 0.59
C ALA A 3 34.54 -40.98 0.45
N ASN A 4 34.02 -40.08 1.28
CA ASN A 4 32.58 -39.78 1.28
C ASN A 4 32.19 -38.40 0.68
N ASP A 5 33.19 -37.55 0.36
CA ASP A 5 32.92 -36.22 -0.20
C ASP A 5 32.85 -36.22 -1.75
N SER A 6 33.64 -37.10 -2.37
CA SER A 6 33.68 -37.16 -3.84
C SER A 6 32.39 -37.69 -4.47
N GLY A 7 31.67 -38.58 -3.77
CA GLY A 7 30.40 -39.13 -4.25
C GLY A 7 29.25 -38.11 -4.21
N LYS A 8 29.23 -37.25 -3.21
CA LYS A 8 28.23 -36.18 -3.07
C LYS A 8 28.48 -35.05 -4.06
N THR A 9 29.73 -34.69 -4.27
CA THR A 9 30.14 -33.69 -5.26
C THR A 9 29.81 -34.11 -6.68
N ILE A 10 29.98 -35.40 -7.01
CA ILE A 10 29.62 -35.96 -8.34
C ILE A 10 28.12 -36.00 -8.53
N ALA A 11 27.32 -36.29 -7.49
CA ALA A 11 25.85 -36.27 -7.56
C ALA A 11 25.32 -34.83 -7.77
N VAL A 12 25.91 -33.84 -7.12
CA VAL A 12 25.56 -32.42 -7.30
C VAL A 12 25.94 -31.93 -8.71
N LEU A 13 27.12 -32.30 -9.21
CA LEU A 13 27.57 -31.94 -10.56
C LEU A 13 26.73 -32.65 -11.65
N ALA A 14 26.30 -33.88 -11.41
CA ALA A 14 25.43 -34.59 -12.35
C ALA A 14 24.01 -34.02 -12.39
N LEU A 15 23.45 -33.55 -11.25
CA LEU A 15 22.15 -32.88 -11.18
C LEU A 15 22.20 -31.48 -11.80
N VAL A 16 23.26 -30.70 -11.58
CA VAL A 16 23.47 -29.40 -12.22
C VAL A 16 23.70 -29.56 -13.73
N GLY A 17 24.36 -30.62 -14.16
CA GLY A 17 24.53 -30.95 -15.58
C GLY A 17 23.24 -31.39 -16.28
N ILE A 18 22.29 -31.99 -15.56
CA ILE A 18 20.97 -32.42 -16.09
C ILE A 18 19.98 -31.26 -16.13
N LEU A 19 20.15 -30.24 -15.26
CA LEU A 19 19.30 -29.05 -15.21
C LEU A 19 19.57 -28.02 -16.31
N GLY A 20 20.32 -28.46 -17.34
CA GLY A 20 20.46 -27.72 -18.60
C GLY A 20 21.12 -26.40 -18.40
N ALA A 21 22.32 -26.45 -18.57
CA ALA A 21 23.13 -25.58 -19.39
C ALA A 21 22.33 -24.59 -20.29
N GLY A 22 21.49 -23.82 -19.72
CA GLY A 22 20.81 -22.69 -20.34
C GLY A 22 21.33 -21.44 -19.72
N ALA A 23 22.52 -20.99 -20.13
CA ALA A 23 22.98 -19.61 -20.17
C ALA A 23 22.55 -18.69 -19.00
N PHE A 24 23.11 -18.89 -17.81
CA PHE A 24 23.36 -17.77 -16.89
C PHE A 24 24.71 -17.95 -16.23
N MET A 25 25.73 -17.51 -16.94
CA MET A 25 27.11 -17.58 -16.52
C MET A 25 27.60 -16.18 -16.17
N GLY A 26 27.57 -15.86 -14.91
CA GLY A 26 28.29 -14.72 -14.33
C GLY A 26 28.80 -15.12 -12.94
N ASN A 27 29.57 -14.28 -12.28
CA ASN A 27 30.18 -14.50 -10.96
C ASN A 27 29.20 -14.92 -9.84
N SER A 28 27.89 -14.97 -10.10
CA SER A 28 26.84 -15.51 -9.22
C SER A 28 26.90 -17.04 -9.08
N TRP A 29 27.60 -17.76 -9.95
CA TRP A 29 27.65 -19.23 -9.96
C TRP A 29 28.26 -19.84 -8.70
N LEU A 30 29.27 -19.21 -8.11
CA LEU A 30 29.92 -19.71 -6.89
C LEU A 30 29.04 -19.51 -5.64
N ASN A 31 28.24 -18.44 -5.58
CA ASN A 31 27.32 -18.20 -4.45
C ASN A 31 26.04 -19.06 -4.58
N ALA A 32 25.56 -19.29 -5.80
CA ALA A 32 24.44 -20.19 -6.07
C ALA A 32 24.73 -21.64 -5.62
N GLN A 33 25.97 -22.11 -5.70
CA GLN A 33 26.35 -23.46 -5.25
C GLN A 33 26.10 -23.71 -3.76
N HIS A 34 26.21 -22.71 -2.90
CA HIS A 34 25.99 -22.87 -1.47
C HIS A 34 24.48 -22.98 -1.13
N ALA A 35 23.62 -22.21 -1.81
CA ALA A 35 22.19 -22.29 -1.60
C ALA A 35 21.60 -23.56 -2.21
N ASP A 36 22.01 -23.94 -3.43
CA ASP A 36 21.62 -25.21 -4.07
C ASP A 36 22.02 -26.43 -3.22
N TYR A 37 23.21 -26.38 -2.61
CA TYR A 37 23.69 -27.45 -1.74
C TYR A 37 22.86 -27.57 -0.45
N ASN A 38 22.47 -26.45 0.15
CA ASN A 38 21.62 -26.44 1.34
C ASN A 38 20.18 -26.90 1.06
N ILE A 39 19.60 -26.52 -0.08
CA ILE A 39 18.29 -27.05 -0.54
C ILE A 39 18.38 -28.56 -0.70
N LEU A 40 19.41 -29.04 -1.41
CA LEU A 40 19.60 -30.48 -1.67
C LEU A 40 19.81 -31.28 -0.38
N LEU A 41 20.43 -30.70 0.65
CA LEU A 41 20.64 -31.37 1.92
C LEU A 41 19.40 -31.36 2.83
N ASN A 42 18.65 -30.28 2.84
CA ASN A 42 17.57 -30.05 3.81
C ASN A 42 16.19 -30.41 3.25
N ASP A 43 15.96 -30.32 1.94
CA ASP A 43 14.66 -30.62 1.34
C ASP A 43 14.78 -31.07 -0.12
N PHE A 44 15.47 -32.18 -0.37
CA PHE A 44 15.58 -32.79 -1.68
C PHE A 44 14.20 -33.12 -2.30
N GLY A 45 13.21 -33.43 -1.46
CA GLY A 45 11.85 -33.71 -1.88
C GLY A 45 11.16 -32.49 -2.49
N ALA A 46 11.24 -31.32 -1.83
CA ALA A 46 10.64 -30.08 -2.33
C ALA A 46 11.28 -29.64 -3.66
N PHE A 47 12.62 -29.72 -3.75
CA PHE A 47 13.32 -29.34 -4.98
C PHE A 47 12.94 -30.26 -6.16
N ARG A 48 12.85 -31.57 -5.94
CA ARG A 48 12.40 -32.53 -6.95
C ARG A 48 10.95 -32.28 -7.39
N SER A 49 10.07 -31.97 -6.44
CA SER A 49 8.67 -31.63 -6.70
C SER A 49 8.55 -30.33 -7.50
N ALA A 50 9.33 -29.32 -7.15
CA ALA A 50 9.41 -28.04 -7.88
C ALA A 50 9.84 -28.24 -9.34
N LEU A 51 10.83 -29.13 -9.59
CA LEU A 51 11.28 -29.49 -10.92
C LEU A 51 10.20 -30.25 -11.73
N SER A 52 9.37 -31.03 -11.05
CA SER A 52 8.23 -31.72 -11.69
C SER A 52 7.03 -30.81 -11.98
N GLY A 53 7.11 -29.53 -11.55
CA GLY A 53 6.10 -28.51 -11.86
C GLY A 53 5.13 -28.19 -10.74
N ASP A 54 5.31 -28.75 -9.53
CA ASP A 54 4.44 -28.47 -8.39
C ASP A 54 4.58 -27.01 -7.93
N ALA A 55 3.46 -26.26 -7.92
CA ALA A 55 3.44 -24.84 -7.65
C ALA A 55 3.85 -24.49 -6.21
N GLU A 56 3.44 -25.28 -5.23
CA GLU A 56 3.77 -25.04 -3.83
C GLU A 56 5.25 -25.32 -3.54
N ALA A 57 5.77 -26.40 -4.14
CA ALA A 57 7.20 -26.68 -4.06
C ALA A 57 8.04 -25.63 -4.75
N GLN A 58 7.59 -25.08 -5.89
CA GLN A 58 8.26 -23.95 -6.57
C GLN A 58 8.27 -22.71 -5.72
N TYR A 59 7.16 -22.38 -5.03
CA TYR A 59 7.13 -21.29 -4.06
C TYR A 59 8.12 -21.54 -2.91
N THR A 60 8.12 -22.74 -2.34
CA THR A 60 9.05 -23.10 -1.24
C THR A 60 10.51 -22.92 -1.63
N VAL A 61 10.89 -23.39 -2.83
CA VAL A 61 12.25 -23.21 -3.37
C VAL A 61 12.54 -21.74 -3.64
N GLY A 62 11.61 -20.99 -4.21
CA GLY A 62 11.74 -19.56 -4.45
C GLY A 62 11.95 -18.78 -3.15
N LYS A 63 11.16 -19.09 -2.12
CA LYS A 63 11.30 -18.48 -0.81
C LYS A 63 12.64 -18.80 -0.14
N PHE A 64 13.12 -20.02 -0.26
CA PHE A 64 14.43 -20.41 0.24
C PHE A 64 15.56 -19.55 -0.38
N TYR A 65 15.54 -19.34 -1.69
CA TYR A 65 16.48 -18.46 -2.36
C TYR A 65 16.33 -16.98 -1.94
N ALA A 66 15.10 -16.52 -1.72
CA ALA A 66 14.82 -15.17 -1.24
C ALA A 66 15.39 -14.95 0.18
N ASP A 67 15.19 -15.92 1.08
CA ASP A 67 15.73 -15.89 2.45
C ASP A 67 17.27 -15.94 2.47
N ALA A 68 17.89 -16.57 1.47
CA ALA A 68 19.33 -16.57 1.25
C ALA A 68 19.88 -15.29 0.58
N GLY A 69 18.99 -14.38 0.16
CA GLY A 69 19.35 -13.16 -0.56
C GLY A 69 19.64 -13.36 -2.05
N GLU A 70 19.41 -14.56 -2.58
CA GLU A 70 19.68 -14.91 -3.98
C GLU A 70 18.47 -14.61 -4.87
N TRP A 71 18.17 -13.33 -5.03
CA TRP A 71 16.92 -12.86 -5.62
C TRP A 71 16.74 -13.23 -7.10
N GLN A 72 17.80 -13.42 -7.87
CA GLN A 72 17.69 -13.89 -9.26
C GLN A 72 17.12 -15.31 -9.33
N ASN A 73 17.61 -16.20 -8.45
CA ASN A 73 17.10 -17.56 -8.35
C ASN A 73 15.70 -17.58 -7.72
N ALA A 74 15.48 -16.74 -6.70
CA ALA A 74 14.20 -16.59 -6.05
C ALA A 74 13.11 -16.21 -7.05
N ILE A 75 13.29 -15.15 -7.83
CA ILE A 75 12.29 -14.65 -8.77
C ILE A 75 11.98 -15.65 -9.89
N PHE A 76 12.98 -16.44 -10.30
CA PHE A 76 12.77 -17.50 -11.28
C PHE A 76 11.75 -18.54 -10.79
N TRP A 77 11.91 -19.02 -9.54
CA TRP A 77 11.02 -20.02 -8.97
C TRP A 77 9.67 -19.42 -8.55
N LEU A 78 9.69 -18.22 -7.98
CA LEU A 78 8.48 -17.49 -7.61
C LEU A 78 7.60 -17.22 -8.83
N ASN A 79 8.16 -16.79 -9.97
CA ASN A 79 7.38 -16.60 -11.18
C ASN A 79 6.77 -17.90 -11.71
N LYS A 80 7.50 -19.01 -11.67
CA LYS A 80 6.95 -20.31 -12.09
C LYS A 80 5.76 -20.74 -11.22
N SER A 81 5.83 -20.52 -9.92
CA SER A 81 4.74 -20.77 -8.99
C SER A 81 3.57 -19.79 -9.20
N ALA A 82 3.88 -18.51 -9.40
CA ALA A 82 2.92 -17.43 -9.65
C ALA A 82 2.14 -17.64 -10.96
N ASP A 83 2.80 -18.16 -12.00
CA ASP A 83 2.15 -18.48 -13.28
C ASP A 83 1.10 -19.60 -13.15
N GLN A 84 1.20 -20.40 -12.10
CA GLN A 84 0.22 -21.42 -11.73
C GLN A 84 -0.84 -20.92 -10.74
N GLY A 85 -0.82 -19.61 -10.40
CA GLY A 85 -1.81 -19.00 -9.52
C GLY A 85 -1.52 -19.14 -8.02
N ASN A 86 -0.28 -19.45 -7.62
CA ASN A 86 0.08 -19.43 -6.21
C ASN A 86 0.11 -17.96 -5.69
N ALA A 87 -0.80 -17.64 -4.77
CA ALA A 87 -0.99 -16.28 -4.28
C ALA A 87 0.21 -15.76 -3.46
N GLN A 88 0.88 -16.62 -2.72
CA GLN A 88 2.07 -16.28 -1.97
C GLN A 88 3.22 -15.92 -2.91
N ALA A 89 3.43 -16.73 -3.93
CA ALA A 89 4.44 -16.48 -4.96
C ALA A 89 4.17 -15.18 -5.72
N LEU A 90 2.91 -14.91 -6.09
CA LEU A 90 2.51 -13.65 -6.72
C LEU A 90 2.85 -12.44 -5.83
N SER A 91 2.57 -12.53 -4.52
CA SER A 91 2.83 -11.46 -3.56
C SER A 91 4.33 -11.23 -3.34
N GLU A 92 5.10 -12.29 -3.13
CA GLU A 92 6.58 -12.20 -2.95
C GLU A 92 7.28 -11.67 -4.20
N ALA A 93 6.88 -12.15 -5.38
CA ALA A 93 7.40 -11.65 -6.64
C ALA A 93 7.06 -10.17 -6.85
N ALA A 94 5.84 -9.74 -6.50
CA ALA A 94 5.44 -8.35 -6.58
C ALA A 94 6.33 -7.45 -5.71
N MET A 95 6.59 -7.85 -4.47
CA MET A 95 7.48 -7.09 -3.57
C MET A 95 8.91 -7.03 -4.11
N ALA A 96 9.43 -8.14 -4.65
CA ALA A 96 10.76 -8.16 -5.26
C ALA A 96 10.89 -7.17 -6.44
N TYR A 97 9.86 -7.09 -7.29
CA TYR A 97 9.81 -6.14 -8.41
C TYR A 97 9.62 -4.69 -7.95
N LEU A 98 8.89 -4.42 -6.88
CA LEU A 98 8.74 -3.05 -6.33
C LEU A 98 10.03 -2.54 -5.71
N ASP A 99 10.71 -3.37 -4.96
CA ASP A 99 11.94 -3.01 -4.26
C ASP A 99 13.14 -2.91 -5.22
N GLY A 100 13.17 -3.71 -6.26
CA GLY A 100 14.35 -3.88 -7.13
C GLY A 100 15.45 -4.59 -6.36
N ARG A 101 15.20 -5.85 -5.98
CA ARG A 101 16.16 -6.68 -5.24
C ARG A 101 17.39 -6.98 -6.08
N ASP A 102 18.48 -7.40 -5.43
CA ASP A 102 19.75 -7.65 -6.12
C ASP A 102 19.57 -8.62 -7.30
N GLY A 103 19.96 -8.15 -8.49
CA GLY A 103 19.78 -8.86 -9.75
C GLY A 103 18.34 -8.92 -10.30
N VAL A 104 17.35 -8.31 -9.59
CA VAL A 104 15.95 -8.17 -10.06
C VAL A 104 15.65 -6.70 -10.29
N PRO A 105 15.49 -6.24 -11.54
CA PRO A 105 15.20 -4.85 -11.82
C PRO A 105 13.81 -4.46 -11.29
N LYS A 106 13.65 -3.18 -10.92
CA LYS A 106 12.33 -2.64 -10.58
C LYS A 106 11.39 -2.73 -11.77
N ASP A 107 10.22 -3.32 -11.55
CA ASP A 107 9.15 -3.41 -12.53
C ASP A 107 7.78 -3.26 -11.84
N ALA A 108 7.36 -2.02 -11.68
CA ALA A 108 6.07 -1.71 -11.06
C ALA A 108 4.88 -2.31 -11.84
N ASN A 109 4.99 -2.40 -13.17
CA ASN A 109 3.92 -2.97 -13.99
C ASN A 109 3.72 -4.46 -13.70
N HIS A 110 4.83 -5.22 -13.65
CA HIS A 110 4.79 -6.64 -13.28
C HIS A 110 4.27 -6.83 -11.85
N ALA A 111 4.76 -6.03 -10.93
CA ALA A 111 4.33 -6.07 -9.53
C ALA A 111 2.82 -5.81 -9.37
N CYS A 112 2.30 -4.74 -9.95
CA CYS A 112 0.90 -4.39 -9.80
C CYS A 112 -0.04 -5.41 -10.45
N ARG A 113 0.34 -6.01 -11.60
CA ARG A 113 -0.41 -7.12 -12.20
C ARG A 113 -0.41 -8.37 -11.30
N ASN A 114 0.68 -8.66 -10.62
CA ASN A 114 0.73 -9.77 -9.67
C ASN A 114 -0.21 -9.52 -8.49
N LEU A 115 -0.22 -8.31 -7.92
CA LEU A 115 -1.14 -7.95 -6.84
C LEU A 115 -2.61 -7.95 -7.30
N GLU A 116 -2.89 -7.54 -8.54
CA GLU A 116 -4.21 -7.66 -9.15
C GLU A 116 -4.65 -9.13 -9.25
N LYS A 117 -3.76 -10.04 -9.70
CA LYS A 117 -4.04 -11.48 -9.72
C LYS A 117 -4.30 -12.04 -8.32
N VAL A 118 -3.57 -11.58 -7.29
CA VAL A 118 -3.84 -11.96 -5.89
C VAL A 118 -5.26 -11.53 -5.48
N TYR A 119 -5.64 -10.29 -5.82
CA TYR A 119 -7.02 -9.86 -5.60
C TYR A 119 -8.03 -10.74 -6.36
N ASP A 120 -7.75 -11.10 -7.62
CA ASP A 120 -8.65 -11.94 -8.42
C ASP A 120 -8.87 -13.33 -7.82
N LEU A 121 -7.88 -13.88 -7.15
CA LEU A 121 -7.96 -15.17 -6.45
C LEU A 121 -8.79 -15.09 -5.17
N HIS A 122 -8.65 -14.03 -4.39
CA HIS A 122 -9.22 -13.92 -3.05
C HIS A 122 -10.47 -13.03 -2.96
N LYS A 123 -10.59 -12.03 -3.86
CA LYS A 123 -11.69 -11.05 -3.92
C LYS A 123 -11.98 -10.32 -2.62
N ASP A 124 -10.97 -10.15 -1.76
CA ASP A 124 -11.11 -9.45 -0.48
C ASP A 124 -10.63 -7.98 -0.54
N ALA A 125 -11.04 -7.20 0.44
CA ALA A 125 -10.77 -5.77 0.50
C ALA A 125 -9.29 -5.42 0.76
N ALA A 126 -8.54 -6.29 1.45
CA ALA A 126 -7.12 -6.05 1.72
C ALA A 126 -6.30 -6.19 0.44
N ASN A 127 -6.55 -7.23 -0.34
CA ASN A 127 -5.88 -7.43 -1.62
C ASN A 127 -6.31 -6.36 -2.65
N ALA A 128 -7.58 -5.91 -2.62
CA ALA A 128 -8.00 -4.75 -3.40
C ALA A 128 -7.21 -3.49 -3.01
N ALA A 129 -7.03 -3.23 -1.70
CA ALA A 129 -6.23 -2.09 -1.26
C ALA A 129 -4.78 -2.17 -1.77
N ASN A 130 -4.15 -3.34 -1.68
CA ASN A 130 -2.77 -3.55 -2.14
C ASN A 130 -2.62 -3.30 -3.65
N ALA A 131 -3.52 -3.83 -4.46
CA ALA A 131 -3.55 -3.58 -5.91
C ALA A 131 -3.75 -2.08 -6.20
N GLY A 132 -4.71 -1.44 -5.53
CA GLY A 132 -4.98 -0.01 -5.67
C GLY A 132 -3.79 0.87 -5.30
N PHE A 133 -3.11 0.60 -4.17
CA PHE A 133 -1.90 1.32 -3.77
C PHE A 133 -0.76 1.13 -4.78
N CYS A 134 -0.59 -0.07 -5.30
CA CYS A 134 0.44 -0.34 -6.29
C CYS A 134 0.24 0.52 -7.55
N TYR A 135 -0.96 0.54 -8.11
CA TYR A 135 -1.27 1.35 -9.29
C TYR A 135 -1.16 2.86 -9.02
N ASP A 136 -1.63 3.35 -7.84
CA ASP A 136 -1.55 4.77 -7.47
C ASP A 136 -0.09 5.21 -7.21
N GLU A 137 0.61 4.53 -6.31
CA GLU A 137 1.87 5.03 -5.76
C GLU A 137 3.10 4.72 -6.63
N ASN A 138 3.09 3.56 -7.31
CA ASN A 138 4.24 3.14 -8.11
C ASN A 138 4.12 3.44 -9.58
N MET A 139 2.90 3.61 -10.11
CA MET A 139 2.66 3.85 -11.52
C MET A 139 1.94 5.17 -11.83
N GLN A 140 1.33 5.83 -10.81
CA GLN A 140 0.41 6.95 -10.99
C GLN A 140 -0.73 6.61 -11.98
N ALA A 141 -1.10 5.34 -12.01
CA ALA A 141 -2.11 4.78 -12.88
C ALA A 141 -3.48 4.84 -12.20
N PHE A 142 -3.96 6.07 -11.95
CA PHE A 142 -5.12 6.35 -11.11
C PHE A 142 -6.41 5.71 -11.60
N ALA A 143 -6.59 5.61 -12.93
CA ALA A 143 -7.76 4.95 -13.51
C ALA A 143 -7.78 3.44 -13.19
N GLN A 144 -6.62 2.79 -13.14
CA GLN A 144 -6.50 1.39 -12.73
C GLN A 144 -6.66 1.23 -11.21
N ALA A 145 -6.16 2.18 -10.40
CA ALA A 145 -6.32 2.15 -8.95
C ALA A 145 -7.78 2.32 -8.49
N LEU A 146 -8.57 3.12 -9.22
CA LEU A 146 -9.92 3.55 -8.83
C LEU A 146 -10.87 2.39 -8.49
N PRO A 147 -11.04 1.33 -9.31
CA PRO A 147 -11.96 0.22 -9.00
C PRO A 147 -11.55 -0.52 -7.72
N PHE A 148 -10.27 -0.74 -7.50
CA PHE A 148 -9.76 -1.38 -6.30
C PHE A 148 -9.98 -0.53 -5.05
N TYR A 149 -9.77 0.78 -5.15
CA TYR A 149 -10.03 1.70 -4.05
C TYR A 149 -11.52 1.77 -3.72
N LYS A 150 -12.44 1.72 -4.69
CA LYS A 150 -13.89 1.65 -4.42
C LYS A 150 -14.24 0.42 -3.57
N ILE A 151 -13.67 -0.74 -3.87
CA ILE A 151 -13.91 -1.98 -3.14
C ILE A 151 -13.40 -1.85 -1.69
N ALA A 152 -12.14 -1.47 -1.51
CA ALA A 152 -11.52 -1.39 -0.19
C ALA A 152 -12.13 -0.27 0.69
N ALA A 153 -12.51 0.87 0.09
CA ALA A 153 -13.16 1.98 0.78
C ALA A 153 -14.57 1.61 1.28
N LYS A 154 -15.37 0.91 0.46
CA LYS A 154 -16.68 0.38 0.84
C LYS A 154 -16.57 -0.62 2.01
N ALA A 155 -15.50 -1.41 2.05
CA ALA A 155 -15.20 -2.34 3.14
C ALA A 155 -14.66 -1.66 4.43
N GLY A 156 -14.47 -0.35 4.44
CA GLY A 156 -14.12 0.39 5.66
C GLY A 156 -12.65 0.76 5.81
N ASN A 157 -11.80 0.54 4.82
CA ASN A 157 -10.39 0.94 4.90
C ASN A 157 -10.24 2.47 4.87
N ASN A 158 -9.92 3.07 6.04
CA ASN A 158 -9.87 4.53 6.18
C ASN A 158 -8.72 5.18 5.39
N ALA A 159 -7.59 4.50 5.20
CA ALA A 159 -6.50 5.00 4.37
C ALA A 159 -6.94 5.06 2.89
N VAL A 160 -7.62 4.02 2.43
CA VAL A 160 -8.16 3.96 1.06
C VAL A 160 -9.30 4.95 0.86
N ARG A 161 -10.18 5.15 1.84
CA ARG A 161 -11.23 6.19 1.80
C ARG A 161 -10.64 7.57 1.56
N TYR A 162 -9.55 7.92 2.24
CA TYR A 162 -8.83 9.16 2.00
C TYR A 162 -8.27 9.23 0.57
N LYS A 163 -7.60 8.18 0.10
CA LYS A 163 -7.06 8.11 -1.27
C LYS A 163 -8.16 8.25 -2.32
N LEU A 164 -9.28 7.55 -2.14
CA LEU A 164 -10.42 7.64 -3.04
C LEU A 164 -11.02 9.06 -3.07
N GLY A 165 -11.17 9.70 -1.90
CA GLY A 165 -11.56 11.10 -1.80
C GLY A 165 -10.64 12.01 -2.61
N ARG A 166 -9.32 11.78 -2.53
CA ARG A 166 -8.32 12.56 -3.27
C ARG A 166 -8.40 12.37 -4.79
N LEU A 167 -8.70 11.15 -5.27
CA LEU A 167 -8.89 10.92 -6.70
C LEU A 167 -10.07 11.76 -7.26
N TYR A 168 -11.19 11.80 -6.54
CA TYR A 168 -12.34 12.62 -6.92
C TYR A 168 -12.10 14.13 -6.75
N ASP A 169 -11.37 14.54 -5.68
CA ASP A 169 -11.04 15.95 -5.43
C ASP A 169 -10.15 16.54 -6.52
N LEU A 170 -9.21 15.77 -7.04
CA LEU A 170 -8.25 16.19 -8.06
C LEU A 170 -8.64 15.80 -9.49
N GLY A 171 -9.69 14.99 -9.68
CA GLY A 171 -10.05 14.46 -11.00
C GLY A 171 -9.00 13.50 -11.56
N GLN A 172 -8.32 12.75 -10.69
CA GLN A 172 -7.28 11.79 -11.08
C GLN A 172 -7.89 10.42 -11.39
N GLY A 173 -7.81 9.99 -12.64
CA GLY A 173 -8.39 8.72 -13.10
C GLY A 173 -9.92 8.68 -13.17
N THR A 174 -10.58 9.80 -12.88
CA THR A 174 -12.02 10.01 -12.93
C THR A 174 -12.31 11.50 -13.12
N ASP A 175 -13.54 11.86 -13.43
CA ASP A 175 -13.96 13.26 -13.42
C ASP A 175 -13.89 13.83 -11.99
N GLN A 176 -13.50 15.11 -11.87
CA GLN A 176 -13.50 15.81 -10.59
C GLN A 176 -14.92 15.91 -10.04
N ASN A 177 -15.10 15.51 -8.78
CA ASN A 177 -16.39 15.56 -8.11
C ASN A 177 -16.20 15.86 -6.60
N TYR A 178 -16.42 17.12 -6.25
CA TYR A 178 -16.23 17.58 -4.87
C TYR A 178 -17.23 16.98 -3.88
N ASP A 179 -18.47 16.68 -4.29
CA ASP A 179 -19.47 16.06 -3.40
C ASP A 179 -19.04 14.63 -3.03
N THR A 180 -18.60 13.87 -4.03
CA THR A 180 -18.05 12.53 -3.83
C THR A 180 -16.75 12.56 -3.01
N ALA A 181 -15.87 13.53 -3.25
CA ALA A 181 -14.64 13.71 -2.47
C ALA A 181 -14.96 14.00 -1.00
N ALA A 182 -15.89 14.95 -0.73
CA ALA A 182 -16.34 15.29 0.62
C ALA A 182 -16.92 14.08 1.36
N TYR A 183 -17.75 13.28 0.67
CA TYR A 183 -18.27 12.03 1.24
C TYR A 183 -17.14 11.11 1.71
N TRP A 184 -16.17 10.79 0.84
CA TRP A 184 -15.10 9.86 1.18
C TRP A 184 -14.14 10.42 2.25
N TYR A 185 -13.84 11.72 2.19
CA TYR A 185 -13.06 12.37 3.25
C TYR A 185 -13.80 12.33 4.60
N ARG A 186 -15.12 12.53 4.63
CA ARG A 186 -15.92 12.39 5.85
C ARG A 186 -15.89 10.96 6.40
N GLN A 187 -16.03 9.94 5.53
CA GLN A 187 -15.93 8.55 5.95
C GLN A 187 -14.54 8.20 6.54
N ALA A 188 -13.46 8.76 5.97
CA ALA A 188 -12.11 8.59 6.52
C ALA A 188 -11.91 9.37 7.82
N ALA A 189 -12.44 10.59 7.91
CA ALA A 189 -12.38 11.46 9.10
C ALA A 189 -13.09 10.84 10.31
N LYS A 190 -14.21 10.13 10.13
CA LYS A 190 -14.86 9.34 11.20
C LYS A 190 -13.88 8.37 11.87
N GLY A 191 -12.95 7.79 11.10
CA GLY A 191 -11.87 6.92 11.57
C GLY A 191 -10.61 7.65 12.04
N ASN A 192 -10.66 8.93 12.35
CA ASN A 192 -9.54 9.75 12.81
C ASN A 192 -8.39 9.89 11.79
N ASN A 193 -8.66 9.74 10.48
CA ASN A 193 -7.65 9.95 9.45
C ASN A 193 -7.28 11.44 9.37
N ALA A 194 -6.10 11.81 9.86
CA ALA A 194 -5.67 13.21 9.93
C ALA A 194 -5.57 13.89 8.55
N PRO A 195 -5.01 13.28 7.49
CA PRO A 195 -5.06 13.83 6.14
C PRO A 195 -6.47 14.10 5.62
N ALA A 196 -7.44 13.22 5.93
CA ALA A 196 -8.83 13.42 5.52
C ALA A 196 -9.51 14.58 6.29
N LEU A 197 -9.28 14.68 7.60
CA LEU A 197 -9.74 15.81 8.41
C LEU A 197 -9.22 17.13 7.85
N TYR A 198 -7.96 17.18 7.47
CA TYR A 198 -7.35 18.38 6.89
C TYR A 198 -7.90 18.71 5.50
N SER A 199 -8.01 17.70 4.61
CA SER A 199 -8.60 17.91 3.28
C SER A 199 -10.03 18.44 3.38
N LEU A 200 -10.82 17.86 4.28
CA LEU A 200 -12.17 18.33 4.54
C LEU A 200 -12.21 19.76 5.12
N ALA A 201 -11.24 20.14 5.95
CA ALA A 201 -11.10 21.53 6.42
C ALA A 201 -10.92 22.52 5.26
N LEU A 202 -10.07 22.17 4.29
CA LEU A 202 -9.86 22.98 3.09
C LEU A 202 -11.14 23.09 2.24
N MET A 203 -11.89 21.98 2.11
CA MET A 203 -13.18 21.99 1.39
C MET A 203 -14.19 22.93 2.07
N TYR A 204 -14.30 22.93 3.40
CA TYR A 204 -15.15 23.88 4.13
C TYR A 204 -14.67 25.33 4.02
N MET A 205 -13.38 25.58 3.87
CA MET A 205 -12.86 26.94 3.61
C MET A 205 -13.27 27.45 2.24
N GLN A 206 -13.29 26.58 1.25
CA GLN A 206 -13.57 26.94 -0.15
C GLN A 206 -15.06 26.82 -0.50
N GLY A 207 -15.81 25.98 0.19
CA GLY A 207 -17.20 25.64 -0.16
C GLY A 207 -17.28 24.60 -1.29
N HIS A 208 -16.29 23.69 -1.37
CA HIS A 208 -16.24 22.64 -2.38
C HIS A 208 -16.91 21.36 -1.84
N GLY A 209 -18.06 20.96 -2.43
CA GLY A 209 -18.83 19.77 -2.00
C GLY A 209 -19.38 19.83 -0.58
N VAL A 210 -19.19 20.95 0.12
CA VAL A 210 -19.70 21.23 1.45
C VAL A 210 -20.03 22.74 1.56
N PRO A 211 -20.96 23.14 2.46
CA PRO A 211 -21.21 24.56 2.69
C PRO A 211 -19.95 25.29 3.18
N LYS A 212 -19.65 26.46 2.67
CA LYS A 212 -18.52 27.27 3.13
C LYS A 212 -18.67 27.62 4.61
N SER A 213 -17.73 27.21 5.45
CA SER A 213 -17.77 27.45 6.90
C SER A 213 -16.38 27.55 7.50
N PRO A 214 -15.91 28.75 7.84
CA PRO A 214 -14.64 28.93 8.57
C PRO A 214 -14.64 28.21 9.93
N PHE A 215 -15.81 28.11 10.61
CA PHE A 215 -15.93 27.34 11.85
C PHE A 215 -15.61 25.86 11.65
N ALA A 216 -16.27 25.21 10.69
CA ALA A 216 -16.02 23.81 10.39
C ALA A 216 -14.57 23.56 9.96
N ALA A 217 -14.04 24.43 9.10
CA ALA A 217 -12.65 24.37 8.67
C ALA A 217 -11.67 24.42 9.85
N TYR A 218 -11.88 25.35 10.81
CA TYR A 218 -11.04 25.48 11.98
C TYR A 218 -11.09 24.25 12.89
N VAL A 219 -12.30 23.77 13.22
CA VAL A 219 -12.48 22.59 14.07
C VAL A 219 -11.82 21.37 13.46
N LEU A 220 -12.00 21.14 12.16
CA LEU A 220 -11.40 20.00 11.43
C LEU A 220 -9.87 20.11 11.35
N ALA A 221 -9.32 21.31 11.07
CA ALA A 221 -7.89 21.51 11.03
C ALA A 221 -7.24 21.26 12.40
N LYS A 222 -7.86 21.74 13.49
CA LYS A 222 -7.39 21.44 14.86
C LYS A 222 -7.54 19.96 15.21
N SER A 223 -8.61 19.29 14.76
CA SER A 223 -8.76 17.84 14.91
C SER A 223 -7.65 17.10 14.16
N ALA A 224 -7.35 17.48 12.91
CA ALA A 224 -6.25 16.90 12.14
C ALA A 224 -4.92 17.04 12.88
N GLN A 225 -4.63 18.22 13.42
CA GLN A 225 -3.42 18.48 14.21
C GLN A 225 -3.34 17.58 15.45
N ALA A 226 -4.45 17.41 16.17
CA ALA A 226 -4.52 16.58 17.38
C ALA A 226 -4.41 15.06 17.10
N LYS A 227 -4.83 14.60 15.89
CA LYS A 227 -4.81 13.18 15.49
C LYS A 227 -3.55 12.81 14.71
N GLN A 228 -2.72 13.76 14.34
CA GLN A 228 -1.47 13.50 13.63
C GLN A 228 -0.51 12.75 14.56
N SER A 229 -0.12 11.53 14.18
CA SER A 229 0.90 10.77 14.90
C SER A 229 2.29 11.31 14.57
N GLY A 230 3.22 11.24 15.52
CA GLY A 230 4.58 11.80 15.39
C GLY A 230 5.44 11.23 14.26
N ASN A 231 4.95 10.18 13.54
CA ASN A 231 5.64 9.50 12.45
C ASN A 231 5.20 9.96 11.04
N ASP A 232 4.18 10.82 10.90
CA ASP A 232 3.78 11.39 9.60
C ASP A 232 4.72 12.57 9.21
N THR A 233 6.00 12.25 9.14
CA THR A 233 7.08 13.22 8.89
C THR A 233 7.31 13.47 7.41
N ASN A 234 6.31 13.88 6.68
CA ASN A 234 6.58 14.62 5.46
C ASN A 234 6.67 16.11 5.84
N GLU A 235 7.89 16.60 6.03
CA GLU A 235 8.17 18.00 6.45
C GLU A 235 7.51 19.03 5.53
N LEU A 236 7.34 18.71 4.24
CA LEU A 236 6.62 19.52 3.26
C LEU A 236 5.11 19.58 3.54
N THR A 237 4.51 18.46 3.95
CA THR A 237 3.10 18.41 4.34
C THR A 237 2.87 19.21 5.63
N ARG A 238 3.80 19.12 6.56
CA ARG A 238 3.73 19.87 7.83
C ARG A 238 3.81 21.37 7.61
N ARG A 239 4.72 21.86 6.75
CA ARG A 239 4.85 23.30 6.43
C ARG A 239 3.61 23.86 5.73
N ASN A 240 3.06 23.13 4.76
CA ASN A 240 1.81 23.53 4.11
C ASN A 240 0.63 23.50 5.08
N PHE A 241 0.60 22.53 5.99
CA PHE A 241 -0.45 22.42 6.99
C PHE A 241 -0.43 23.62 7.93
N ASP A 242 0.71 23.96 8.52
CA ASP A 242 0.82 25.06 9.48
C ASP A 242 0.50 26.42 8.86
N GLY A 243 0.94 26.67 7.62
CA GLY A 243 0.59 27.87 6.88
C GLY A 243 -0.91 27.99 6.61
N LYS A 244 -1.55 26.91 6.17
CA LYS A 244 -2.99 26.87 5.95
C LYS A 244 -3.80 26.93 7.24
N LEU A 245 -3.33 26.30 8.30
CA LEU A 245 -3.94 26.41 9.63
C LEU A 245 -3.97 27.87 10.10
N SER A 246 -2.88 28.62 9.92
CA SER A 246 -2.82 30.05 10.27
C SER A 246 -3.83 30.87 9.46
N GLU A 247 -3.98 30.62 8.14
CA GLU A 247 -5.01 31.26 7.32
C GLU A 247 -6.43 30.95 7.84
N ILE A 248 -6.71 29.70 8.17
CA ILE A 248 -7.99 29.25 8.73
C ILE A 248 -8.27 29.91 10.08
N GLU A 249 -7.29 29.96 10.96
CA GLU A 249 -7.39 30.61 12.27
C GLU A 249 -7.71 32.11 12.15
N THR A 250 -7.06 32.79 11.22
CA THR A 250 -7.27 34.20 10.93
C THR A 250 -8.66 34.46 10.37
N ALA A 251 -9.15 33.57 9.48
CA ALA A 251 -10.48 33.69 8.88
C ALA A 251 -11.62 33.46 9.87
N TYR A 252 -11.41 32.57 10.87
CA TYR A 252 -12.49 32.18 11.78
C TYR A 252 -12.57 33.07 13.02
N LEU A 253 -11.45 33.30 13.71
CA LEU A 253 -11.43 33.95 15.02
C LEU A 253 -10.23 34.88 15.17
N PRO A 254 -10.24 36.03 14.50
CA PRO A 254 -9.12 36.98 14.64
C PRO A 254 -8.89 37.46 16.08
N ASN A 255 -9.95 37.47 16.93
CA ASN A 255 -9.89 38.08 18.28
C ASN A 255 -10.64 37.25 19.36
N ALA A 256 -10.70 35.93 19.28
CA ALA A 256 -11.41 35.09 20.24
C ALA A 256 -10.57 33.98 20.86
N PRO A 257 -9.55 34.27 21.69
CA PRO A 257 -8.64 33.28 22.25
C PRO A 257 -9.33 32.22 23.12
N LYS A 258 -10.40 32.60 23.84
CA LYS A 258 -11.17 31.68 24.67
C LYS A 258 -11.86 30.62 23.82
N ALA A 259 -12.53 31.00 22.73
CA ALA A 259 -13.20 30.05 21.83
C ALA A 259 -12.21 29.14 21.11
N LYS A 260 -11.00 29.62 20.76
CA LYS A 260 -9.91 28.80 20.25
C LYS A 260 -9.50 27.72 21.25
N ALA A 261 -9.25 28.10 22.51
CA ALA A 261 -8.88 27.14 23.55
C ALA A 261 -9.96 26.07 23.81
N GLU A 262 -11.23 26.44 23.78
CA GLU A 262 -12.36 25.51 23.93
C GLU A 262 -12.38 24.48 22.79
N VAL A 263 -12.19 24.89 21.53
CA VAL A 263 -12.09 23.98 20.39
C VAL A 263 -10.87 23.06 20.51
N GLU A 264 -9.72 23.60 20.87
CA GLU A 264 -8.50 22.81 21.03
C GLU A 264 -8.63 21.75 22.13
N GLN A 265 -9.27 22.09 23.23
CA GLN A 265 -9.57 21.14 24.29
C GLN A 265 -10.56 20.06 23.80
N TYR A 266 -11.62 20.47 23.10
CA TYR A 266 -12.62 19.56 22.57
C TYR A 266 -12.00 18.49 21.63
N VAL A 267 -11.25 18.91 20.60
CA VAL A 267 -10.72 17.98 19.59
C VAL A 267 -9.65 17.04 20.13
N LYS A 268 -8.98 17.38 21.24
CA LYS A 268 -8.04 16.46 21.90
C LYS A 268 -8.72 15.25 22.53
N SER A 269 -9.94 15.44 23.07
CA SER A 269 -10.68 14.42 23.81
C SER A 269 -11.74 13.70 22.99
N HIS A 270 -12.10 14.18 21.80
CA HIS A 270 -13.16 13.64 20.96
C HIS A 270 -12.63 13.02 19.68
N SER A 271 -13.33 12.01 19.18
CA SER A 271 -13.05 11.34 17.91
C SER A 271 -13.36 12.21 16.69
N GLY A 272 -12.93 11.78 15.51
CA GLY A 272 -13.32 12.43 14.25
C GLY A 272 -14.83 12.36 14.00
N GLU A 273 -15.49 11.28 14.42
CA GLU A 273 -16.95 11.14 14.33
C GLU A 273 -17.68 12.15 15.20
N GLU A 274 -17.29 12.30 16.47
CA GLU A 274 -17.85 13.31 17.38
C GLU A 274 -17.57 14.72 16.90
N THR A 275 -16.39 14.96 16.35
CA THR A 275 -16.01 16.23 15.73
C THR A 275 -16.94 16.59 14.56
N LEU A 276 -17.24 15.61 13.68
CA LEU A 276 -18.19 15.81 12.57
C LEU A 276 -19.60 16.06 13.09
N ALA A 277 -20.06 15.35 14.13
CA ALA A 277 -21.37 15.56 14.72
C ALA A 277 -21.51 16.99 15.30
N LEU A 278 -20.46 17.52 15.94
CA LEU A 278 -20.42 18.93 16.37
C LEU A 278 -20.58 19.89 15.19
N ILE A 279 -19.88 19.63 14.10
CA ILE A 279 -19.96 20.48 12.90
C ILE A 279 -21.36 20.42 12.31
N ASP A 280 -21.91 19.22 12.09
CA ASP A 280 -23.22 19.01 11.48
C ASP A 280 -24.37 19.65 12.30
N SER A 281 -24.20 19.77 13.63
CA SER A 281 -25.15 20.50 14.48
C SER A 281 -25.22 22.01 14.20
N ARG A 282 -24.19 22.58 13.58
CA ARG A 282 -24.07 24.02 13.30
C ARG A 282 -24.06 24.36 11.82
N VAL A 283 -23.59 23.41 11.00
CA VAL A 283 -23.44 23.54 9.55
C VAL A 283 -24.05 22.30 8.91
N PRO A 284 -25.35 22.30 8.62
CA PRO A 284 -26.04 21.14 8.08
C PRO A 284 -25.37 20.63 6.81
N TYR A 285 -25.13 19.33 6.77
CA TYR A 285 -24.58 18.63 5.61
C TYR A 285 -25.51 17.47 5.25
N THR A 286 -25.91 17.40 4.00
CA THR A 286 -26.68 16.27 3.47
C THR A 286 -25.71 15.29 2.84
N GLU A 287 -25.57 14.12 3.46
CA GLU A 287 -24.68 13.07 2.97
C GLU A 287 -25.31 12.41 1.73
N THR A 288 -24.64 12.57 0.57
CA THR A 288 -24.99 11.87 -0.67
C THR A 288 -24.06 10.71 -0.85
N VAL A 289 -24.58 9.48 -0.73
CA VAL A 289 -23.76 8.26 -0.94
C VAL A 289 -23.48 8.14 -2.44
N PRO A 290 -22.20 8.16 -2.89
CA PRO A 290 -21.88 7.97 -4.30
C PRO A 290 -22.15 6.53 -4.75
N GLU A 291 -22.59 6.37 -5.99
CA GLU A 291 -22.83 5.08 -6.66
C GLU A 291 -21.55 4.22 -6.84
#